data_bc4cbd3c0efa962cb5533d29731b25c6
#
_entry.id   bc4cbd3c0efa962cb5533d29731b25c6
#
_cell.length_a   1.000
_cell.length_b   1.000
_cell.length_c   1.000
_cell.angle_alpha   90.00
_cell.angle_beta   90.00
_cell.angle_gamma   90.00
#
_symmetry.space_group_name_H-M   'P 1'
#
loop_
_entity.id
_entity.type
_entity.pdbx_description
1 polymer ?
#
loop_
_entity_poly.entity_id
_entity_poly.type
_entity_poly.pdbx_seq_one_letter_code
_entity_poly.pdbx_strand_id
1 'polypeptide(L)'
;RADATEPMLSVLKSPTCGCCVKWMEHLHDNGFVTTVEEPENLAERKALLGISPRHQSCHTGVSAQGYVFEGHVPSKYIHEFLGAPPDGSIGLSVPGMPVGSPGMEVGDRFMPYQILLLGEDGSTEIYAEINSIADQ
;
A
#
# COMPACT_ATOMS: atom_id res chain seq x y z
N ARG A 1 22.16 -7.17 11.44
CA ARG A 1 21.58 -7.08 11.29
C ARG A 1 21.03 -7.15 10.56
N ALA A 2 21.13 -7.25 10.45
CA ALA A 2 20.64 -7.19 9.75
C ALA A 2 19.77 -7.42 9.44
N ASP A 3 20.05 -7.76 9.15
CA ASP A 3 19.20 -8.08 9.01
C ASP A 3 18.03 -8.06 9.09
N ALA A 4 17.95 -8.57 9.38
CA ALA A 4 16.75 -8.50 10.07
C ALA A 4 16.13 -7.17 9.99
N THR A 5 16.66 -6.34 9.23
CA THR A 5 16.24 -4.96 9.17
C THR A 5 15.36 -4.64 7.99
N GLU A 6 15.23 -5.55 7.03
CA GLU A 6 14.37 -5.32 5.89
C GLU A 6 12.92 -5.63 6.28
N PRO A 7 12.02 -4.63 6.21
CA PRO A 7 10.62 -4.90 6.54
C PRO A 7 9.98 -5.84 5.52
N MET A 8 9.09 -6.70 6.04
CA MET A 8 8.39 -7.68 5.22
C MET A 8 6.92 -7.30 5.10
N LEU A 9 6.39 -7.42 3.90
CA LEU A 9 4.97 -7.27 3.65
C LEU A 9 4.42 -8.53 3.02
N SER A 10 3.30 -9.02 3.56
CA SER A 10 2.52 -10.08 2.95
C SER A 10 1.53 -9.43 2.00
N VAL A 11 1.63 -9.73 0.71
CA VAL A 11 0.82 -9.07 -0.31
C VAL A 11 -0.37 -9.95 -0.68
N LEU A 12 -1.57 -9.45 -0.38
CA LEU A 12 -2.82 -10.11 -0.73
C LEU A 12 -3.27 -9.58 -2.07
N LYS A 13 -3.43 -10.45 -3.06
CA LYS A 13 -3.78 -10.02 -4.41
C LYS A 13 -4.58 -11.09 -5.14
N SER A 14 -5.23 -10.69 -6.21
CA SER A 14 -5.85 -11.60 -7.15
C SER A 14 -4.77 -12.21 -8.06
N PRO A 15 -4.94 -13.47 -8.50
CA PRO A 15 -3.96 -14.10 -9.40
C PRO A 15 -3.74 -13.36 -10.71
N THR A 16 -4.72 -12.55 -11.15
CA THR A 16 -4.67 -11.86 -12.43
C THR A 16 -4.19 -10.41 -12.33
N CYS A 17 -3.75 -9.96 -11.14
CA CYS A 17 -3.37 -8.57 -10.95
C CYS A 17 -1.92 -8.33 -11.38
N GLY A 18 -1.73 -7.85 -12.63
CA GLY A 18 -0.40 -7.57 -13.15
C GLY A 18 0.24 -6.35 -12.54
N CYS A 19 -0.53 -5.30 -12.25
CA CYS A 19 0.02 -4.09 -11.63
C CYS A 19 0.48 -4.32 -10.20
N CYS A 20 -0.07 -5.34 -9.53
CA CYS A 20 0.38 -5.71 -8.19
C CYS A 20 1.83 -6.22 -8.22
N VAL A 21 2.19 -6.97 -9.27
CA VAL A 21 3.55 -7.47 -9.42
C VAL A 21 4.52 -6.31 -9.60
N LYS A 22 4.15 -5.32 -10.40
CA LYS A 22 5.00 -4.13 -10.60
C LYS A 22 5.16 -3.33 -9.31
N TRP A 23 4.11 -3.24 -8.50
CA TRP A 23 4.21 -2.59 -7.20
C TRP A 23 5.17 -3.36 -6.28
N MET A 24 5.11 -4.69 -6.31
CA MET A 24 6.03 -5.51 -5.51
C MET A 24 7.48 -5.30 -5.94
N GLU A 25 7.73 -5.16 -7.26
CA GLU A 25 9.06 -4.85 -7.76
C GLU A 25 9.54 -3.51 -7.21
N HIS A 26 8.66 -2.51 -7.19
CA HIS A 26 8.98 -1.21 -6.60
C HIS A 26 9.37 -1.35 -5.12
N LEU A 27 8.65 -2.18 -4.37
CA LEU A 27 8.97 -2.43 -2.96
C LEU A 27 10.33 -3.10 -2.82
N HIS A 28 10.63 -4.13 -3.65
CA HIS A 28 11.92 -4.82 -3.60
C HIS A 28 13.07 -3.85 -3.88
N ASP A 29 12.89 -2.96 -4.84
CA ASP A 29 13.90 -1.97 -5.19
C ASP A 29 14.14 -0.96 -4.07
N ASN A 30 13.24 -0.89 -3.11
CA ASN A 30 13.29 0.09 -2.02
C ASN A 30 13.41 -0.56 -0.64
N GLY A 31 13.92 -1.79 -0.59
CA GLY A 31 14.33 -2.41 0.66
C GLY A 31 13.27 -3.26 1.36
N PHE A 32 12.17 -3.58 0.68
CA PHE A 32 11.17 -4.47 1.26
C PHE A 32 11.33 -5.90 0.78
N VAL A 33 10.94 -6.84 1.62
CA VAL A 33 10.80 -8.25 1.26
C VAL A 33 9.29 -8.54 1.24
N THR A 34 8.81 -9.22 0.21
CA THR A 34 7.38 -9.52 0.08
C THR A 34 7.12 -11.02 -0.03
N THR A 35 5.98 -11.44 0.51
CA THR A 35 5.40 -12.75 0.24
C THR A 35 4.03 -12.52 -0.39
N VAL A 36 3.47 -13.52 -1.05
CA VAL A 36 2.21 -13.38 -1.78
C VAL A 36 1.19 -14.36 -1.25
N GLU A 37 -0.03 -13.89 -1.05
CA GLU A 37 -1.17 -14.73 -0.75
C GLU A 37 -2.30 -14.35 -1.71
N GLU A 38 -2.99 -15.36 -2.26
CA GLU A 38 -4.08 -15.16 -3.22
C GLU A 38 -5.35 -15.77 -2.62
N PRO A 39 -6.02 -15.07 -1.69
CA PRO A 39 -7.21 -15.61 -1.02
C PRO A 39 -8.38 -15.76 -1.99
N GLU A 40 -9.24 -16.74 -1.74
CA GLU A 40 -10.41 -16.98 -2.57
C GLU A 40 -11.35 -15.78 -2.59
N ASN A 41 -11.51 -15.12 -1.43
CA ASN A 41 -12.36 -13.92 -1.34
C ASN A 41 -11.51 -12.76 -0.82
N LEU A 42 -10.86 -12.08 -1.74
CA LEU A 42 -9.96 -10.98 -1.41
C LEU A 42 -10.70 -9.83 -0.72
N ALA A 43 -11.91 -9.50 -1.20
CA ALA A 43 -12.68 -8.40 -0.62
C ALA A 43 -13.05 -8.68 0.83
N GLU A 44 -13.38 -9.92 1.16
CA GLU A 44 -13.67 -10.30 2.52
C GLU A 44 -12.44 -10.19 3.42
N ARG A 45 -11.28 -10.62 2.91
CA ARG A 45 -10.03 -10.50 3.66
C ARG A 45 -9.70 -9.04 3.94
N LYS A 46 -9.92 -8.16 2.98
CA LYS A 46 -9.70 -6.72 3.18
C LYS A 46 -10.63 -6.15 4.23
N ALA A 47 -11.89 -6.56 4.19
CA ALA A 47 -12.87 -6.11 5.18
C ALA A 47 -12.49 -6.56 6.59
N LEU A 48 -12.01 -7.79 6.74
CA LEU A 48 -11.56 -8.32 8.03
C LEU A 48 -10.35 -7.58 8.57
N LEU A 49 -9.54 -6.99 7.68
CA LEU A 49 -8.40 -6.17 8.07
C LEU A 49 -8.79 -4.73 8.42
N GLY A 50 -10.08 -4.39 8.29
CA GLY A 50 -10.56 -3.06 8.63
C GLY A 50 -10.59 -2.07 7.48
N ILE A 51 -10.42 -2.53 6.23
CA ILE A 51 -10.41 -1.66 5.07
C ILE A 51 -11.82 -1.55 4.50
N SER A 52 -12.41 -0.35 4.60
CA SER A 52 -13.74 -0.09 4.06
C SER A 52 -13.76 -0.26 2.53
N PRO A 53 -14.85 -0.80 1.95
CA PRO A 53 -14.92 -0.99 0.49
C PRO A 53 -14.56 0.24 -0.34
N ARG A 54 -14.92 1.43 0.12
CA ARG A 54 -14.62 2.66 -0.64
C ARG A 54 -13.15 3.05 -0.62
N HIS A 55 -12.34 2.44 0.24
CA HIS A 55 -10.90 2.69 0.31
C HIS A 55 -10.09 1.55 -0.29
N GLN A 56 -10.75 0.53 -0.83
CA GLN A 56 -10.06 -0.63 -1.40
C GLN A 56 -9.53 -0.33 -2.80
N SER A 57 -8.42 -0.97 -3.11
CA SER A 57 -7.80 -0.94 -4.41
C SER A 57 -7.55 -2.38 -4.87
N CYS A 58 -6.49 -2.62 -5.64
CA CYS A 58 -6.28 -3.94 -6.26
C CYS A 58 -5.57 -4.94 -5.35
N HIS A 59 -4.81 -4.46 -4.35
CA HIS A 59 -4.03 -5.34 -3.49
C HIS A 59 -3.84 -4.71 -2.11
N THR A 60 -3.40 -5.54 -1.16
CA THR A 60 -3.12 -5.09 0.21
C THR A 60 -1.78 -5.66 0.67
N GLY A 61 -0.87 -4.81 1.11
CA GLY A 61 0.32 -5.26 1.82
C GLY A 61 0.06 -5.24 3.32
N VAL A 62 0.46 -6.31 4.02
CA VAL A 62 0.26 -6.40 5.47
C VAL A 62 1.62 -6.57 6.12
N SER A 63 1.96 -5.68 7.05
CA SER A 63 3.25 -5.74 7.75
C SER A 63 3.22 -6.79 8.86
N ALA A 64 4.40 -7.10 9.39
CA ALA A 64 4.51 -8.05 10.49
C ALA A 64 3.72 -7.60 11.72
N GLN A 65 3.56 -6.29 11.92
CA GLN A 65 2.80 -5.74 13.04
C GLN A 65 1.30 -5.68 12.76
N GLY A 66 0.86 -6.03 11.54
CA GLY A 66 -0.55 -6.00 11.17
C GLY A 66 -1.03 -4.72 10.52
N TYR A 67 -0.15 -3.76 10.24
CA TYR A 67 -0.54 -2.56 9.51
C TYR A 67 -0.79 -2.89 8.04
N VAL A 68 -1.74 -2.17 7.43
CA VAL A 68 -2.17 -2.45 6.06
C VAL A 68 -1.79 -1.30 5.12
N PHE A 69 -1.43 -1.66 3.90
CA PHE A 69 -1.08 -0.68 2.86
C PHE A 69 -1.84 -1.08 1.61
N GLU A 70 -2.93 -0.36 1.37
CA GLU A 70 -3.89 -0.68 0.33
C GLU A 70 -3.57 0.07 -0.95
N GLY A 71 -3.42 -0.66 -2.07
CA GLY A 71 -3.17 -0.06 -3.37
C GLY A 71 -1.71 0.31 -3.58
N HIS A 72 -1.48 1.21 -4.52
CA HIS A 72 -0.13 1.56 -4.99
C HIS A 72 0.54 2.62 -4.11
N VAL A 73 0.66 2.34 -2.82
CA VAL A 73 1.31 3.25 -1.86
C VAL A 73 2.81 3.26 -2.14
N PRO A 74 3.44 4.45 -2.34
CA PRO A 74 4.88 4.50 -2.57
C PRO A 74 5.66 4.03 -1.35
N SER A 75 6.76 3.33 -1.58
CA SER A 75 7.59 2.74 -0.52
C SER A 75 8.06 3.78 0.50
N LYS A 76 8.37 4.99 0.04
CA LYS A 76 8.80 6.08 0.91
C LYS A 76 7.83 6.30 2.07
N TYR A 77 6.53 6.28 1.80
CA TYR A 77 5.52 6.53 2.81
C TYR A 77 5.25 5.31 3.68
N ILE A 78 5.45 4.12 3.14
CA ILE A 78 5.37 2.89 3.94
C ILE A 78 6.50 2.88 4.97
N HIS A 79 7.73 3.19 4.55
CA HIS A 79 8.87 3.29 5.47
C HIS A 79 8.60 4.35 6.56
N GLU A 80 8.10 5.50 6.14
CA GLU A 80 7.80 6.60 7.06
C GLU A 80 6.74 6.19 8.09
N PHE A 81 5.66 5.57 7.61
CA PHE A 81 4.58 5.11 8.50
C PHE A 81 5.08 4.06 9.49
N LEU A 82 5.84 3.06 9.01
CA LEU A 82 6.33 1.99 9.89
C LEU A 82 7.32 2.51 10.92
N GLY A 83 8.03 3.60 10.62
CA GLY A 83 8.95 4.21 11.56
C GLY A 83 8.27 4.94 12.70
N ALA A 84 7.06 5.44 12.47
CA ALA A 84 6.31 6.21 13.49
C ALA A 84 4.81 6.13 13.18
N PRO A 85 4.18 4.96 13.41
CA PRO A 85 2.75 4.81 13.11
C PRO A 85 1.93 5.74 14.01
N PRO A 86 1.05 6.56 13.42
CA PRO A 86 0.18 7.42 14.23
C PRO A 86 -0.75 6.59 15.12
N ASP A 87 -1.00 7.07 16.33
CA ASP A 87 -1.89 6.40 17.27
C ASP A 87 -3.29 6.25 16.67
N GLY A 88 -3.88 5.07 16.85
CA GLY A 88 -5.22 4.79 16.36
C GLY A 88 -5.30 4.51 14.87
N SER A 89 -4.18 4.41 14.18
CA SER A 89 -4.17 4.12 12.75
C SER A 89 -3.99 2.63 12.48
N ILE A 90 -4.50 2.17 11.33
CA ILE A 90 -4.30 0.78 10.88
C ILE A 90 -3.43 0.71 9.63
N GLY A 91 -3.21 1.81 8.93
CA GLY A 91 -2.37 1.81 7.75
C GLY A 91 -2.66 2.96 6.80
N LEU A 92 -2.28 2.77 5.55
CA LEU A 92 -2.42 3.76 4.49
C LEU A 92 -3.18 3.18 3.31
N SER A 93 -3.81 4.05 2.52
CA SER A 93 -4.51 3.64 1.30
C SER A 93 -4.31 4.65 0.18
N VAL A 94 -4.09 4.12 -1.04
CA VAL A 94 -4.24 4.88 -2.28
C VAL A 94 -5.41 4.23 -3.02
N PRO A 95 -6.64 4.75 -2.85
CA PRO A 95 -7.80 4.16 -3.51
C PRO A 95 -7.69 4.29 -5.02
N GLY A 96 -8.21 3.31 -5.74
CA GLY A 96 -8.13 3.30 -7.20
C GLY A 96 -6.73 2.94 -7.68
N MET A 97 -6.40 3.39 -8.88
CA MET A 97 -5.11 3.11 -9.51
C MET A 97 -4.63 4.35 -10.26
N PRO A 98 -4.13 5.37 -9.54
CA PRO A 98 -3.72 6.61 -10.20
C PRO A 98 -2.57 6.38 -11.18
N VAL A 99 -2.72 6.92 -12.39
CA VAL A 99 -1.65 6.86 -13.40
C VAL A 99 -0.41 7.58 -12.85
N GLY A 100 0.73 6.91 -12.93
CA GLY A 100 1.99 7.44 -12.43
C GLY A 100 2.36 7.00 -11.03
N SER A 101 1.42 6.40 -10.27
CA SER A 101 1.74 5.80 -8.98
C SER A 101 2.64 4.57 -9.19
N PRO A 102 3.41 4.16 -8.18
CA PRO A 102 4.34 3.03 -8.34
C PRO A 102 3.61 1.75 -8.78
N GLY A 103 4.02 1.20 -9.91
CA GLY A 103 3.35 0.04 -10.53
C GLY A 103 2.31 0.41 -11.57
N MET A 104 1.97 1.69 -11.69
CA MET A 104 1.00 2.20 -12.65
C MET A 104 1.60 3.26 -13.55
N GLU A 105 2.88 3.15 -13.84
CA GLU A 105 3.57 4.11 -14.71
C GLU A 105 3.14 3.90 -16.16
N VAL A 106 2.80 4.99 -16.84
CA VAL A 106 2.42 4.99 -18.24
C VAL A 106 3.19 6.13 -18.91
N GLY A 107 4.40 5.81 -19.40
CA GLY A 107 5.29 6.82 -19.96
C GLY A 107 5.61 7.90 -18.92
N ASP A 108 5.42 9.16 -19.28
CA ASP A 108 5.64 10.28 -18.36
C ASP A 108 4.33 10.88 -17.84
N ARG A 109 3.22 10.17 -18.04
CA ARG A 109 1.91 10.64 -17.58
C ARG A 109 1.82 10.51 -16.06
N PHE A 110 1.14 11.48 -15.44
CA PHE A 110 0.98 11.49 -13.99
C PHE A 110 -0.35 12.12 -13.60
N MET A 111 -1.06 11.45 -12.69
CA MET A 111 -2.30 11.97 -12.10
C MET A 111 -2.04 12.20 -10.61
N PRO A 112 -2.22 13.44 -10.13
CA PRO A 112 -2.07 13.71 -8.69
C PRO A 112 -3.04 12.87 -7.87
N TYR A 113 -2.60 12.45 -6.69
CA TYR A 113 -3.44 11.65 -5.81
C TYR A 113 -3.09 11.89 -4.34
N GLN A 114 -3.93 11.38 -3.45
CA GLN A 114 -3.74 11.51 -2.03
C GLN A 114 -3.48 10.12 -1.43
N ILE A 115 -2.60 10.08 -0.42
CA ILE A 115 -2.43 8.90 0.42
C ILE A 115 -3.26 9.14 1.66
N LEU A 116 -4.18 8.23 1.94
CA LEU A 116 -5.09 8.35 3.08
C LEU A 116 -4.55 7.58 4.28
N LEU A 117 -4.69 8.17 5.46
CA LEU A 117 -4.42 7.49 6.73
C LEU A 117 -5.71 6.82 7.16
N LEU A 118 -5.66 5.52 7.40
CA LEU A 118 -6.82 4.73 7.81
C LEU A 118 -6.83 4.60 9.33
N GLY A 119 -7.96 4.93 9.96
CA GLY A 119 -8.13 4.84 11.40
C GLY A 119 -8.84 3.56 11.82
N GLU A 120 -8.60 3.15 13.09
CA GLU A 120 -9.26 1.98 13.68
C GLU A 120 -10.77 2.13 13.73
N ASP A 121 -11.26 3.35 13.82
CA ASP A 121 -12.67 3.68 13.92
C ASP A 121 -13.35 3.83 12.56
N GLY A 122 -12.63 3.52 11.48
CA GLY A 122 -13.15 3.69 10.12
C GLY A 122 -12.96 5.08 9.55
N SER A 123 -12.36 6.01 10.29
CA SER A 123 -12.10 7.36 9.81
C SER A 123 -10.90 7.38 8.85
N THR A 124 -10.83 8.45 8.05
CA THR A 124 -9.69 8.68 7.17
C THR A 124 -9.24 10.12 7.28
N GLU A 125 -7.93 10.33 7.09
CA GLU A 125 -7.34 11.66 6.99
C GLU A 125 -6.36 11.63 5.83
N ILE A 126 -6.05 12.80 5.28
CA ILE A 126 -5.01 12.90 4.26
C ILE A 126 -3.65 12.74 4.95
N TYR A 127 -2.91 11.70 4.58
CA TYR A 127 -1.57 11.49 5.10
C TYR A 127 -0.53 12.25 4.28
N ALA A 128 -0.68 12.24 2.95
CA ALA A 128 0.22 12.95 2.06
C ALA A 128 -0.49 13.26 0.74
N GLU A 129 -0.07 14.35 0.09
CA GLU A 129 -0.55 14.70 -1.25
C GLU A 129 0.59 14.52 -2.23
N ILE A 130 0.32 13.78 -3.30
CA ILE A 130 1.32 13.45 -4.30
C ILE A 130 0.97 14.21 -5.58
N ASN A 131 1.73 15.26 -5.87
CA ASN A 131 1.43 16.14 -6.99
C ASN A 131 2.38 15.94 -8.16
N SER A 132 3.44 15.17 -7.98
CA SER A 132 4.41 14.87 -9.02
C SER A 132 5.12 13.55 -8.72
N ILE A 133 5.80 13.01 -9.72
CA ILE A 133 6.60 11.78 -9.54
C ILE A 133 7.66 11.99 -8.47
N ALA A 134 8.20 13.20 -8.36
CA ALA A 134 9.24 13.50 -7.38
C ALA A 134 8.73 13.40 -5.93
N ASP A 135 7.42 13.53 -5.72
CA ASP A 135 6.84 13.42 -4.38
C ASP A 135 6.76 11.99 -3.89
N GLN A 136 6.93 11.04 -4.79
CA GLN A 136 6.89 9.62 -4.47
C GLN A 136 8.25 9.15 -3.97
#